data_c5ff76ab0805d9e97ab9093efaac85ca
#
_entry.id   c5ff76ab0805d9e97ab9093efaac85ca
#
_cell.length_a   1.000
_cell.length_b   1.000
_cell.length_c   1.000
_cell.angle_alpha   90.00
_cell.angle_beta   90.00
_cell.angle_gamma   90.00
#
_symmetry.space_group_name_H-M   'P 1'
#
loop_
_entity.id
_entity.type
_entity.pdbx_description
1 polymer ?
#
loop_
_entity_poly.entity_id
_entity_poly.type
_entity_poly.pdbx_seq_one_letter_code
_entity_poly.pdbx_strand_id
1 'polypeptide(L)'
;MAAKKILFLTGDFAEDYETMVPFQALLAIGHHVDAVCPGKRAGEKVKTAIHDFEGDQTYTEKPGHQFTLNATFDEADATGYDALAGGRAPEYLRLDPKVIALVRAFAEAKKPIAAICHAAQLLAAADVIRGKRISAYPACAPEVRLAGGEFADIPVDAAVTDAPFVTAPAWPAHPAWLSQFLALLGTRVEL
;
A
#
# COMPACT_ATOMS: atom_id res chain seq x y z
N MET A 1 -5.92 -22.68 5.36
CA MET A 1 -5.94 -22.06 4.01
C MET A 1 -4.53 -22.01 3.46
N ALA A 2 -4.35 -21.99 2.13
CA ALA A 2 -3.01 -21.88 1.54
C ALA A 2 -2.43 -20.46 1.78
N ALA A 3 -1.13 -20.40 2.06
CA ALA A 3 -0.40 -19.15 2.13
C ALA A 3 -0.53 -18.37 0.80
N LYS A 4 -0.69 -17.05 0.90
CA LYS A 4 -0.74 -16.17 -0.26
C LYS A 4 0.63 -15.58 -0.53
N LYS A 5 0.91 -15.27 -1.79
CA LYS A 5 2.10 -14.55 -2.20
C LYS A 5 1.75 -13.09 -2.48
N ILE A 6 2.29 -12.17 -1.69
CA ILE A 6 1.94 -10.76 -1.70
C ILE A 6 3.16 -9.97 -2.17
N LEU A 7 2.97 -9.12 -3.18
CA LEU A 7 3.96 -8.13 -3.57
C LEU A 7 3.78 -6.89 -2.70
N PHE A 8 4.84 -6.47 -2.02
CA PHE A 8 4.86 -5.29 -1.17
C PHE A 8 5.72 -4.20 -1.81
N LEU A 9 5.06 -3.18 -2.34
CA LEU A 9 5.73 -2.06 -3.00
C LEU A 9 6.04 -0.96 -1.98
N THR A 10 7.31 -0.62 -1.84
CA THR A 10 7.79 0.44 -0.97
C THR A 10 8.86 1.28 -1.66
N GLY A 11 9.38 2.31 -0.99
CA GLY A 11 10.41 3.17 -1.53
C GLY A 11 11.06 4.04 -0.47
N ASP A 12 12.10 4.79 -0.83
CA ASP A 12 12.74 5.73 0.07
C ASP A 12 11.73 6.77 0.58
N PHE A 13 11.83 7.11 1.85
CA PHE A 13 10.93 8.00 2.60
C PHE A 13 9.47 7.50 2.70
N ALA A 14 9.25 6.19 2.50
CA ALA A 14 8.01 5.56 2.91
C ALA A 14 7.79 5.75 4.41
N GLU A 15 6.53 5.84 4.81
CA GLU A 15 6.20 5.90 6.24
C GLU A 15 6.64 4.61 6.95
N ASP A 16 7.31 4.77 8.09
CA ASP A 16 7.99 3.68 8.81
C ASP A 16 7.01 2.58 9.23
N TYR A 17 5.91 2.94 9.90
CA TYR A 17 4.88 1.98 10.31
C TYR A 17 4.16 1.36 9.13
N GLU A 18 3.87 2.12 8.07
CA GLU A 18 3.21 1.61 6.86
C GLU A 18 4.08 0.64 6.07
N THR A 19 5.38 0.61 6.36
CA THR A 19 6.33 -0.36 5.81
C THR A 19 6.52 -1.55 6.74
N MET A 20 6.87 -1.31 8.02
CA MET A 20 7.28 -2.35 8.96
C MET A 20 6.10 -3.21 9.43
N VAL A 21 5.01 -2.57 9.86
CA VAL A 21 3.89 -3.27 10.49
C VAL A 21 3.18 -4.23 9.53
N PRO A 22 2.72 -3.81 8.34
CA PRO A 22 2.04 -4.72 7.43
C PRO A 22 2.96 -5.82 6.91
N PHE A 23 4.23 -5.52 6.60
CA PHE A 23 5.18 -6.51 6.17
C PHE A 23 5.36 -7.63 7.21
N GLN A 24 5.63 -7.26 8.46
CA GLN A 24 5.83 -8.22 9.55
C GLN A 24 4.54 -8.96 9.92
N ALA A 25 3.40 -8.28 9.95
CA ALA A 25 2.12 -8.88 10.27
C ALA A 25 1.72 -9.95 9.24
N LEU A 26 1.87 -9.68 7.95
CA LEU A 26 1.56 -10.62 6.88
C LEU A 26 2.47 -11.86 6.92
N LEU A 27 3.76 -11.68 7.22
CA LEU A 27 4.70 -12.78 7.43
C LEU A 27 4.33 -13.60 8.67
N ALA A 28 3.98 -12.95 9.79
CA ALA A 28 3.60 -13.62 11.04
C ALA A 28 2.33 -14.49 10.90
N ILE A 29 1.43 -14.11 10.00
CA ILE A 29 0.21 -14.86 9.68
C ILE A 29 0.52 -16.06 8.75
N GLY A 30 1.73 -16.12 8.17
CA GLY A 30 2.18 -17.22 7.31
C GLY A 30 2.05 -16.97 5.81
N HIS A 31 1.85 -15.72 5.38
CA HIS A 31 1.93 -15.36 3.96
C HIS A 31 3.39 -15.19 3.50
N HIS A 32 3.62 -15.32 2.20
CA HIS A 32 4.89 -14.95 1.57
C HIS A 32 4.78 -13.49 1.11
N VAL A 33 5.74 -12.66 1.53
CA VAL A 33 5.74 -11.23 1.19
C VAL A 33 7.07 -10.88 0.55
N ASP A 34 7.03 -10.47 -0.70
CA ASP A 34 8.18 -9.97 -1.44
C ASP A 34 8.14 -8.44 -1.46
N ALA A 35 9.04 -7.81 -0.72
CA ALA A 35 9.17 -6.36 -0.64
C ALA A 35 10.14 -5.84 -1.69
N VAL A 36 9.67 -4.93 -2.53
CA VAL A 36 10.40 -4.41 -3.68
C VAL A 36 10.39 -2.88 -3.73
N CYS A 37 11.42 -2.30 -4.32
CA CYS A 37 11.52 -0.88 -4.64
C CYS A 37 12.11 -0.71 -6.05
N PRO A 38 11.51 0.09 -6.94
CA PRO A 38 12.08 0.39 -8.25
C PRO A 38 13.52 0.85 -8.16
N GLY A 39 14.37 0.33 -9.06
CA GLY A 39 15.80 0.64 -9.10
C GLY A 39 16.64 -0.01 -8.01
N LYS A 40 16.07 -0.84 -7.14
CA LYS A 40 16.79 -1.55 -6.07
C LYS A 40 16.60 -3.06 -6.18
N ARG A 41 17.57 -3.79 -5.60
CA ARG A 41 17.62 -5.25 -5.59
C ARG A 41 17.39 -5.82 -4.20
N ALA A 42 17.12 -7.10 -4.12
CA ALA A 42 17.11 -7.85 -2.86
C ALA A 42 18.42 -7.61 -2.07
N GLY A 43 18.30 -7.40 -0.77
CA GLY A 43 19.41 -7.07 0.14
C GLY A 43 19.72 -5.59 0.25
N GLU A 44 19.29 -4.75 -0.69
CA GLU A 44 19.40 -3.30 -0.57
C GLU A 44 18.36 -2.74 0.41
N LYS A 45 18.58 -1.51 0.85
CA LYS A 45 17.75 -0.87 1.86
C LYS A 45 17.00 0.33 1.30
N VAL A 46 15.79 0.54 1.79
CA VAL A 46 15.07 1.81 1.70
C VAL A 46 15.14 2.54 3.02
N LYS A 47 15.29 3.85 2.97
CA LYS A 47 15.20 4.73 4.14
C LYS A 47 13.74 5.02 4.40
N THR A 48 13.24 4.69 5.58
CA THR A 48 11.89 5.09 5.96
C THR A 48 11.88 6.46 6.64
N ALA A 49 10.71 7.06 6.75
CA ALA A 49 10.48 8.31 7.47
C ALA A 49 9.33 8.14 8.46
N ILE A 50 9.42 8.80 9.60
CA ILE A 50 8.37 8.81 10.63
C ILE A 50 7.53 10.07 10.41
N HIS A 51 6.23 9.86 10.19
CA HIS A 51 5.26 10.93 9.98
C HIS A 51 4.29 10.98 11.16
N ASP A 52 4.55 11.89 12.09
CA ASP A 52 3.72 12.11 13.28
C ASP A 52 2.74 13.27 13.06
N PHE A 53 1.53 13.09 13.59
CA PHE A 53 0.47 14.11 13.62
C PHE A 53 0.55 14.87 14.94
N GLU A 54 1.40 15.90 15.02
CA GLU A 54 1.67 16.65 16.25
C GLU A 54 0.73 17.88 16.44
N GLY A 55 -0.35 17.96 15.67
CA GLY A 55 -1.35 19.04 15.76
C GLY A 55 -1.13 20.22 14.81
N ASP A 56 -0.12 20.17 13.98
CA ASP A 56 0.12 21.12 12.91
C ASP A 56 -0.80 20.87 11.70
N GLN A 57 -0.76 21.76 10.71
CA GLN A 57 -1.57 21.62 9.48
C GLN A 57 -1.18 20.40 8.64
N THR A 58 0.00 19.87 8.87
CA THR A 58 0.55 18.69 8.19
C THR A 58 1.22 17.77 9.21
N TYR A 59 1.94 16.80 8.76
CA TYR A 59 2.71 15.86 9.57
C TYR A 59 4.19 16.22 9.57
N THR A 60 4.92 15.77 10.59
CA THR A 60 6.37 15.84 10.62
C THR A 60 6.98 14.80 9.69
N GLU A 61 8.26 15.00 9.32
CA GLU A 61 9.05 13.99 8.64
C GLU A 61 10.39 13.86 9.34
N LYS A 62 10.56 12.78 10.10
CA LYS A 62 11.77 12.46 10.86
C LYS A 62 12.41 11.20 10.27
N PRO A 63 13.74 11.00 10.35
CA PRO A 63 14.36 9.74 9.93
C PRO A 63 13.76 8.54 10.66
N GLY A 64 13.32 7.54 9.91
CA GLY A 64 12.88 6.25 10.40
C GLY A 64 13.98 5.19 10.31
N HIS A 65 13.60 3.93 10.35
CA HIS A 65 14.50 2.80 10.21
C HIS A 65 14.96 2.61 8.75
N GLN A 66 15.93 1.74 8.56
CA GLN A 66 16.27 1.24 7.24
C GLN A 66 15.61 -0.14 7.05
N PHE A 67 14.74 -0.23 6.06
CA PHE A 67 14.06 -1.47 5.72
C PHE A 67 14.83 -2.21 4.62
N THR A 68 15.17 -3.49 4.85
CA THR A 68 15.88 -4.32 3.88
C THR A 68 14.88 -5.00 2.93
N LEU A 69 15.04 -4.79 1.64
CA LEU A 69 14.26 -5.46 0.60
C LEU A 69 14.65 -6.94 0.53
N ASN A 70 13.67 -7.82 0.33
CA ASN A 70 13.90 -9.26 0.18
C ASN A 70 13.66 -9.77 -1.25
N ALA A 71 13.25 -8.88 -2.17
CA ALA A 71 13.07 -9.20 -3.58
C ALA A 71 13.54 -8.04 -4.47
N THR A 72 13.72 -8.32 -5.77
CA THR A 72 14.16 -7.38 -6.79
C THR A 72 12.97 -6.91 -7.60
N PHE A 73 12.78 -5.58 -7.74
CA PHE A 73 11.62 -5.03 -8.46
C PHE A 73 11.55 -5.48 -9.92
N ASP A 74 12.66 -5.49 -10.64
CA ASP A 74 12.69 -5.86 -12.07
C ASP A 74 12.33 -7.35 -12.33
N GLU A 75 12.32 -8.17 -11.29
CA GLU A 75 11.90 -9.58 -11.33
C GLU A 75 10.43 -9.79 -10.94
N ALA A 76 9.76 -8.72 -10.48
CA ALA A 76 8.38 -8.78 -10.04
C ALA A 76 7.42 -8.76 -11.24
N ASP A 77 6.55 -9.77 -11.31
CA ASP A 77 5.48 -9.88 -12.30
C ASP A 77 4.14 -10.12 -11.56
N ALA A 78 3.13 -9.34 -11.91
CA ALA A 78 1.81 -9.44 -11.30
C ALA A 78 1.20 -10.84 -11.38
N THR A 79 1.57 -11.66 -12.37
CA THR A 79 1.06 -13.04 -12.51
C THR A 79 1.55 -13.96 -11.39
N GLY A 80 2.74 -13.69 -10.84
CA GLY A 80 3.37 -14.47 -9.79
C GLY A 80 2.86 -14.20 -8.37
N TYR A 81 1.93 -13.24 -8.20
CA TYR A 81 1.43 -12.83 -6.89
C TYR A 81 -0.09 -12.89 -6.81
N ASP A 82 -0.60 -13.12 -5.59
CA ASP A 82 -2.03 -13.12 -5.29
C ASP A 82 -2.56 -11.71 -5.02
N ALA A 83 -1.73 -10.79 -4.52
CA ALA A 83 -2.12 -9.45 -4.14
C ALA A 83 -0.96 -8.44 -4.18
N LEU A 84 -1.31 -7.15 -4.19
CA LEU A 84 -0.40 -6.01 -4.05
C LEU A 84 -0.71 -5.27 -2.75
N ALA A 85 0.32 -4.88 -2.01
CA ALA A 85 0.19 -4.00 -0.85
C ALA A 85 1.23 -2.88 -0.91
N GLY A 86 0.92 -1.72 -0.32
CA GLY A 86 1.86 -0.61 -0.22
C GLY A 86 1.30 0.58 0.53
N GLY A 87 2.20 1.35 1.11
CA GLY A 87 1.93 2.56 1.85
C GLY A 87 2.48 3.80 1.15
N ARG A 88 2.93 4.76 1.97
CA ARG A 88 3.52 6.01 1.48
C ARG A 88 4.86 5.76 0.78
N ALA A 89 5.00 6.25 -0.40
CA ALA A 89 6.17 6.63 -1.21
C ALA A 89 5.73 6.91 -2.66
N PRO A 90 4.51 7.42 -2.89
CA PRO A 90 3.96 7.51 -4.24
C PRO A 90 4.53 8.66 -5.05
N GLU A 91 5.09 9.70 -4.42
CA GLU A 91 5.47 10.94 -5.11
C GLU A 91 6.41 10.68 -6.29
N TYR A 92 7.36 9.76 -6.13
CA TYR A 92 8.24 9.36 -7.23
C TYR A 92 7.86 8.02 -7.86
N LEU A 93 7.28 7.08 -7.12
CA LEU A 93 6.88 5.77 -7.64
C LEU A 93 5.85 5.89 -8.77
N ARG A 94 4.93 6.86 -8.67
CA ARG A 94 3.92 7.12 -9.71
C ARG A 94 4.49 7.67 -11.01
N LEU A 95 5.76 8.09 -11.04
CA LEU A 95 6.45 8.55 -12.24
C LEU A 95 7.10 7.40 -13.02
N ASP A 96 7.23 6.23 -12.40
CA ASP A 96 7.81 5.06 -13.04
C ASP A 96 6.75 4.28 -13.85
N PRO A 97 6.89 4.19 -15.19
CA PRO A 97 5.91 3.51 -16.03
C PRO A 97 5.79 2.01 -15.73
N LYS A 98 6.85 1.36 -15.22
CA LYS A 98 6.80 -0.05 -14.81
C LYS A 98 5.93 -0.23 -13.56
N VAL A 99 6.00 0.71 -12.60
CA VAL A 99 5.14 0.71 -11.41
C VAL A 99 3.68 0.90 -11.82
N ILE A 100 3.40 1.85 -12.69
CA ILE A 100 2.04 2.10 -13.20
C ILE A 100 1.49 0.85 -13.91
N ALA A 101 2.29 0.23 -14.78
CA ALA A 101 1.89 -0.99 -15.48
C ALA A 101 1.62 -2.15 -14.51
N LEU A 102 2.44 -2.29 -13.47
CA LEU A 102 2.27 -3.30 -12.43
C LEU A 102 0.94 -3.11 -11.69
N VAL A 103 0.64 -1.89 -11.22
CA VAL A 103 -0.62 -1.57 -10.53
C VAL A 103 -1.83 -1.87 -11.42
N ARG A 104 -1.79 -1.48 -12.68
CA ARG A 104 -2.83 -1.79 -13.67
C ARG A 104 -3.05 -3.28 -13.81
N ALA A 105 -1.98 -4.06 -13.95
CA ALA A 105 -2.07 -5.52 -14.09
C ALA A 105 -2.78 -6.19 -12.91
N PHE A 106 -2.49 -5.76 -11.66
CA PHE A 106 -3.21 -6.25 -10.48
C PHE A 106 -4.71 -5.86 -10.52
N ALA A 107 -5.02 -4.61 -10.86
CA ALA A 107 -6.40 -4.13 -10.89
C ALA A 107 -7.23 -4.81 -11.99
N GLU A 108 -6.69 -4.97 -13.20
CA GLU A 108 -7.31 -5.66 -14.33
C GLU A 108 -7.55 -7.14 -14.03
N ALA A 109 -6.60 -7.79 -13.34
CA ALA A 109 -6.75 -9.16 -12.88
C ALA A 109 -7.69 -9.29 -11.67
N LYS A 110 -8.24 -8.19 -11.16
CA LYS A 110 -9.10 -8.12 -9.95
C LYS A 110 -8.43 -8.76 -8.72
N LYS A 111 -7.12 -8.72 -8.66
CA LYS A 111 -6.36 -9.18 -7.49
C LYS A 111 -6.44 -8.13 -6.38
N PRO A 112 -6.54 -8.54 -5.11
CA PRO A 112 -6.59 -7.61 -3.99
C PRO A 112 -5.44 -6.61 -4.00
N ILE A 113 -5.77 -5.33 -3.79
CA ILE A 113 -4.82 -4.22 -3.68
C ILE A 113 -5.09 -3.51 -2.37
N ALA A 114 -4.12 -3.55 -1.46
CA ALA A 114 -4.17 -2.83 -0.19
C ALA A 114 -3.30 -1.57 -0.28
N ALA A 115 -3.93 -0.39 -0.21
CA ALA A 115 -3.26 0.90 -0.30
C ALA A 115 -3.61 1.78 0.89
N ILE A 116 -2.61 2.41 1.48
CA ILE A 116 -2.77 3.26 2.65
C ILE A 116 -2.12 4.62 2.44
N CYS A 117 -2.65 5.65 3.10
CA CYS A 117 -2.10 7.00 3.14
C CYS A 117 -2.03 7.63 1.74
N HIS A 118 -0.83 7.98 1.29
CA HIS A 118 -0.60 8.58 -0.03
C HIS A 118 -0.59 7.55 -1.18
N ALA A 119 -0.66 6.26 -0.91
CA ALA A 119 -0.68 5.24 -1.98
C ALA A 119 -1.86 5.40 -2.95
N ALA A 120 -2.94 6.09 -2.54
CA ALA A 120 -4.02 6.46 -3.44
C ALA A 120 -3.58 7.32 -4.64
N GLN A 121 -2.50 8.11 -4.51
CA GLN A 121 -1.92 8.86 -5.64
C GLN A 121 -1.39 7.92 -6.72
N LEU A 122 -0.83 6.78 -6.34
CA LEU A 122 -0.38 5.76 -7.29
C LEU A 122 -1.57 5.10 -8.01
N LEU A 123 -2.65 4.79 -7.27
CA LEU A 123 -3.86 4.26 -7.86
C LEU A 123 -4.53 5.25 -8.82
N ALA A 124 -4.54 6.54 -8.47
CA ALA A 124 -5.04 7.62 -9.32
C ALA A 124 -4.21 7.76 -10.60
N ALA A 125 -2.87 7.76 -10.49
CA ALA A 125 -1.96 7.82 -11.63
C ALA A 125 -2.08 6.59 -12.56
N ALA A 126 -2.40 5.42 -11.99
CA ALA A 126 -2.66 4.21 -12.76
C ALA A 126 -4.04 4.20 -13.43
N ASP A 127 -4.92 5.18 -13.15
CA ASP A 127 -6.31 5.29 -13.66
C ASP A 127 -7.16 4.03 -13.39
N VAL A 128 -7.07 3.49 -12.17
CA VAL A 128 -7.75 2.23 -11.81
C VAL A 128 -8.89 2.40 -10.78
N ILE A 129 -9.13 3.64 -10.32
CA ILE A 129 -10.08 3.91 -9.24
C ILE A 129 -11.40 4.59 -9.68
N ARG A 130 -11.62 4.69 -10.98
CA ARG A 130 -12.86 5.30 -11.51
C ARG A 130 -14.09 4.56 -11.01
N GLY A 131 -15.02 5.30 -10.38
CA GLY A 131 -16.24 4.76 -9.78
C GLY A 131 -16.00 3.90 -8.52
N LYS A 132 -14.79 3.92 -7.95
CA LYS A 132 -14.44 3.21 -6.73
C LYS A 132 -14.47 4.13 -5.53
N ARG A 133 -14.88 3.59 -4.38
CA ARG A 133 -14.85 4.27 -3.09
C ARG A 133 -13.50 4.05 -2.42
N ILE A 134 -12.71 5.13 -2.33
CA ILE A 134 -11.29 5.11 -1.93
C ILE A 134 -11.09 6.05 -0.73
N SER A 135 -10.51 5.54 0.34
CA SER A 135 -9.96 6.36 1.41
C SER A 135 -8.46 6.56 1.24
N ALA A 136 -7.95 7.67 1.73
CA ALA A 136 -6.54 8.05 1.67
C ALA A 136 -6.25 9.11 2.72
N TYR A 137 -4.97 9.49 2.85
CA TYR A 137 -4.63 10.70 3.58
C TYR A 137 -5.46 11.88 3.04
N PRO A 138 -6.06 12.72 3.90
CA PRO A 138 -7.07 13.72 3.47
C PRO A 138 -6.59 14.66 2.36
N ALA A 139 -5.30 15.01 2.33
CA ALA A 139 -4.73 15.85 1.27
C ALA A 139 -4.75 15.19 -0.13
N CYS A 140 -4.92 13.87 -0.22
CA CYS A 140 -5.05 13.14 -1.49
C CYS A 140 -6.50 13.11 -2.04
N ALA A 141 -7.48 13.68 -1.30
CA ALA A 141 -8.87 13.70 -1.73
C ALA A 141 -9.10 14.34 -3.12
N PRO A 142 -8.43 15.47 -3.47
CA PRO A 142 -8.55 16.05 -4.81
C PRO A 142 -8.11 15.10 -5.92
N GLU A 143 -7.01 14.38 -5.73
CA GLU A 143 -6.47 13.44 -6.72
C GLU A 143 -7.41 12.24 -6.92
N VAL A 144 -7.97 11.69 -5.83
CA VAL A 144 -8.96 10.61 -5.91
C VAL A 144 -10.18 11.05 -6.75
N ARG A 145 -10.71 12.26 -6.48
CA ARG A 145 -11.88 12.81 -7.20
C ARG A 145 -11.55 13.09 -8.67
N LEU A 146 -10.38 13.67 -8.97
CA LEU A 146 -9.93 13.96 -10.34
C LEU A 146 -9.76 12.67 -11.16
N ALA A 147 -9.32 11.58 -10.53
CA ALA A 147 -9.25 10.26 -11.15
C ALA A 147 -10.62 9.55 -11.28
N GLY A 148 -11.71 10.22 -10.89
CA GLY A 148 -13.08 9.70 -10.99
C GLY A 148 -13.47 8.74 -9.87
N GLY A 149 -12.69 8.65 -8.79
CA GLY A 149 -13.03 7.91 -7.59
C GLY A 149 -13.95 8.72 -6.64
N GLU A 150 -14.67 8.02 -5.78
CA GLU A 150 -15.38 8.60 -4.64
C GLU A 150 -14.44 8.61 -3.42
N PHE A 151 -14.09 9.81 -2.94
CA PHE A 151 -13.29 9.92 -1.73
C PHE A 151 -14.13 9.60 -0.50
N ALA A 152 -13.73 8.55 0.22
CA ALA A 152 -14.33 8.15 1.50
C ALA A 152 -13.64 8.91 2.64
N ASP A 153 -14.31 9.94 3.14
CA ASP A 153 -13.90 10.66 4.35
C ASP A 153 -14.35 9.84 5.57
N ILE A 154 -13.40 9.15 6.19
CA ILE A 154 -13.63 8.22 7.30
C ILE A 154 -12.67 8.52 8.46
N PRO A 155 -12.96 8.04 9.69
CA PRO A 155 -12.03 8.15 10.82
C PRO A 155 -10.63 7.65 10.47
N VAL A 156 -9.60 8.27 11.07
CA VAL A 156 -8.19 7.98 10.78
C VAL A 156 -7.78 6.52 11.05
N ASP A 157 -8.51 5.84 11.93
CA ASP A 157 -8.33 4.44 12.33
C ASP A 157 -9.25 3.45 11.60
N ALA A 158 -10.05 3.93 10.65
CA ALA A 158 -10.95 3.12 9.85
C ALA A 158 -10.35 2.76 8.47
N ALA A 159 -10.96 1.79 7.79
CA ALA A 159 -10.61 1.39 6.44
C ALA A 159 -11.85 1.14 5.58
N VAL A 160 -11.69 1.20 4.27
CA VAL A 160 -12.74 0.97 3.28
C VAL A 160 -12.33 -0.16 2.35
N THR A 161 -13.27 -1.09 2.11
CA THR A 161 -13.17 -2.10 1.05
C THR A 161 -14.16 -1.78 -0.06
N ASP A 162 -13.65 -1.57 -1.27
CA ASP A 162 -14.40 -1.60 -2.54
C ASP A 162 -13.60 -2.46 -3.53
N ALA A 163 -13.91 -3.75 -3.54
CA ALA A 163 -13.10 -4.74 -4.22
C ALA A 163 -12.74 -4.35 -5.68
N PRO A 164 -11.49 -4.54 -6.08
CA PRO A 164 -10.42 -5.28 -5.40
C PRO A 164 -9.60 -4.45 -4.38
N PHE A 165 -10.01 -3.23 -4.05
CA PHE A 165 -9.25 -2.30 -3.22
C PHE A 165 -9.64 -2.39 -1.74
N VAL A 166 -8.63 -2.32 -0.88
CA VAL A 166 -8.75 -2.01 0.55
C VAL A 166 -7.90 -0.77 0.82
N THR A 167 -8.52 0.30 1.29
CA THR A 167 -7.84 1.59 1.44
C THR A 167 -8.07 2.22 2.80
N ALA A 168 -7.11 3.01 3.28
CA ALA A 168 -7.18 3.65 4.59
C ALA A 168 -6.43 4.98 4.62
N PRO A 169 -6.78 5.89 5.59
CA PRO A 169 -6.20 7.22 5.66
C PRO A 169 -4.71 7.26 6.02
N ALA A 170 -4.30 6.51 7.06
CA ALA A 170 -2.95 6.54 7.59
C ALA A 170 -2.70 5.35 8.54
N TRP A 171 -1.47 5.22 9.04
CA TRP A 171 -1.01 4.13 9.91
C TRP A 171 -1.89 3.81 11.13
N PRO A 172 -2.66 4.72 11.76
CA PRO A 172 -3.57 4.33 12.84
C PRO A 172 -4.65 3.33 12.40
N ALA A 173 -4.94 3.27 11.11
CA ALA A 173 -5.90 2.33 10.52
C ALA A 173 -5.36 0.91 10.33
N HIS A 174 -4.11 0.60 10.62
CA HIS A 174 -3.53 -0.73 10.36
C HIS A 174 -4.40 -1.90 10.86
N PRO A 175 -4.98 -1.87 12.07
CA PRO A 175 -5.83 -2.98 12.51
C PRO A 175 -7.03 -3.22 11.59
N ALA A 176 -7.75 -2.17 11.22
CA ALA A 176 -8.92 -2.25 10.35
C ALA A 176 -8.52 -2.59 8.90
N TRP A 177 -7.47 -1.95 8.39
CA TRP A 177 -6.97 -2.12 7.04
C TRP A 177 -6.43 -3.53 6.80
N LEU A 178 -5.58 -4.05 7.69
CA LEU A 178 -5.07 -5.41 7.60
C LEU A 178 -6.18 -6.44 7.75
N SER A 179 -7.12 -6.26 8.69
CA SER A 179 -8.26 -7.16 8.86
C SER A 179 -9.10 -7.27 7.57
N GLN A 180 -9.41 -6.12 6.94
CA GLN A 180 -10.16 -6.10 5.69
C GLN A 180 -9.36 -6.68 4.52
N PHE A 181 -8.05 -6.44 4.45
CA PHE A 181 -7.19 -7.02 3.44
C PHE A 181 -7.10 -8.55 3.57
N LEU A 182 -6.92 -9.07 4.78
CA LEU A 182 -6.93 -10.51 5.04
C LEU A 182 -8.27 -11.14 4.66
N ALA A 183 -9.38 -10.48 4.98
CA ALA A 183 -10.71 -10.95 4.57
C ALA A 183 -10.83 -11.03 3.04
N LEU A 184 -10.33 -10.02 2.31
CA LEU A 184 -10.36 -10.00 0.84
C LEU A 184 -9.44 -11.06 0.23
N LEU A 185 -8.33 -11.42 0.89
CA LEU A 185 -7.47 -12.55 0.54
C LEU A 185 -8.11 -13.92 0.84
N GLY A 186 -9.24 -13.94 1.55
CA GLY A 186 -9.88 -15.15 2.05
C GLY A 186 -9.15 -15.76 3.25
N THR A 187 -8.26 -15.02 3.89
CA THR A 187 -7.52 -15.46 5.08
C THR A 187 -8.38 -15.32 6.33
N ARG A 188 -8.43 -16.35 7.16
CA ARG A 188 -9.08 -16.32 8.47
C ARG A 188 -8.03 -16.49 9.55
N VAL A 189 -8.06 -15.63 10.55
CA VAL A 189 -7.26 -15.75 11.78
C VAL A 189 -8.20 -16.31 12.83
N GLU A 190 -7.91 -17.51 13.31
CA GLU A 190 -8.63 -18.14 14.43
C GLU A 190 -7.82 -17.90 15.70
N LEU A 191 -8.51 -17.43 16.76
CA LEU A 191 -7.92 -17.12 18.08
C LEU A 191 -8.20 -18.28 19.05
#